data_b94e82d1d7c62ffec8a1f1af30315650
#
_entry.id   b94e82d1d7c62ffec8a1f1af30315650
#
_cell.length_a   1.000
_cell.length_b   1.000
_cell.length_c   1.000
_cell.angle_alpha   90.00
_cell.angle_beta   90.00
_cell.angle_gamma   90.00
#
_symmetry.space_group_name_H-M   'P 1'
#
loop_
_entity.id
_entity.type
_entity.pdbx_description
1 polymer ?
#
loop_
_entity_poly.entity_id
_entity_poly.type
_entity_poly.pdbx_seq_one_letter_code
_entity_poly.pdbx_strand_id
1 'polypeptide(L)'
;MRLSFLSSPAAEIRVRRHTAGAGPALLAGAIALLAFGVAPAASAERIQVAYAGSMGVVMDRALGPAFARDNSVAYEGIGQGAYGLARLIVSRQIRPDVFVSITPGPMKILLEKGFIREAYPIASTEMVIAYNPRGRFAQQLDAAASGKRPWYEVLTLPGLRFGRTDPAVDPQGRNIIFTLLLAERYYHAPDLAGRVLGPIENPSQIFSEGSLLSRLEAGQLDAASGYRSAVLSHGLPFIALPAEINLSDARLADSWYDRASFTLELPDGRRETEHSEPLVFYAAPLQNAPNPSLAAAFVAYLRSPAAREMLRSHGYGEPRGKTLR
;
A
#
# COMPACT_ATOMS: atom_id res chain seq x y z
N MET A 1 -4.09 -29.98 -50.17
CA MET A 1 -5.35 -30.69 -49.97
C MET A 1 -6.42 -29.63 -49.64
N ARG A 2 -7.34 -29.42 -50.57
CA ARG A 2 -8.43 -28.41 -50.53
C ARG A 2 -9.62 -28.97 -49.74
N LEU A 3 -10.35 -28.10 -49.02
CA LEU A 3 -11.77 -28.25 -48.66
C LEU A 3 -12.17 -26.94 -47.96
N SER A 4 -12.90 -26.10 -48.54
CA SER A 4 -14.30 -26.00 -48.98
C SER A 4 -15.19 -25.31 -47.93
N PHE A 5 -15.64 -24.13 -48.33
CA PHE A 5 -16.67 -23.28 -47.69
C PHE A 5 -18.03 -23.96 -47.66
N LEU A 6 -18.79 -23.77 -46.63
CA LEU A 6 -20.24 -23.91 -46.65
C LEU A 6 -20.90 -22.69 -46.02
N SER A 7 -21.57 -21.95 -46.87
CA SER A 7 -22.52 -20.86 -46.59
C SER A 7 -23.89 -21.44 -46.23
N SER A 8 -24.63 -20.81 -45.34
CA SER A 8 -26.03 -21.08 -45.04
C SER A 8 -26.87 -19.80 -45.07
N PRO A 9 -28.12 -19.84 -45.48
CA PRO A 9 -28.81 -18.72 -46.10
C PRO A 9 -29.67 -17.88 -45.14
N ALA A 10 -29.94 -16.64 -45.62
CA ALA A 10 -30.81 -15.65 -45.03
C ALA A 10 -32.30 -16.05 -45.14
N ALA A 11 -33.06 -15.84 -44.08
CA ALA A 11 -34.52 -15.94 -44.07
C ALA A 11 -35.15 -14.54 -44.25
N GLU A 12 -35.81 -14.36 -45.40
CA GLU A 12 -36.67 -13.21 -45.70
C GLU A 12 -38.00 -13.31 -44.93
N ILE A 13 -38.33 -12.27 -44.14
CA ILE A 13 -39.67 -12.12 -43.55
C ILE A 13 -40.47 -11.15 -44.42
N ARG A 14 -41.49 -11.69 -45.11
CA ARG A 14 -42.48 -10.97 -45.90
C ARG A 14 -43.47 -10.24 -44.98
N VAL A 15 -43.57 -8.91 -45.12
CA VAL A 15 -44.60 -8.09 -44.51
C VAL A 15 -45.82 -8.06 -45.44
N ARG A 16 -46.97 -8.58 -44.98
CA ARG A 16 -48.28 -8.40 -45.63
C ARG A 16 -48.91 -7.08 -45.17
N ARG A 17 -49.17 -6.20 -46.14
CA ARG A 17 -50.05 -5.03 -45.98
C ARG A 17 -51.50 -5.45 -46.14
N HIS A 18 -52.34 -5.12 -45.16
CA HIS A 18 -53.80 -5.05 -45.36
C HIS A 18 -54.26 -3.60 -45.22
N THR A 19 -54.88 -3.11 -46.25
CA THR A 19 -55.59 -1.82 -46.34
C THR A 19 -57.08 -2.07 -46.17
N ALA A 20 -57.73 -1.31 -45.30
CA ALA A 20 -59.13 -0.88 -45.30
C ALA A 20 -59.36 -0.10 -44.01
N GLY A 21 -59.84 1.10 -43.95
CA GLY A 21 -60.86 1.83 -44.63
C GLY A 21 -61.68 2.53 -43.55
N ALA A 22 -61.65 3.90 -43.54
CA ALA A 22 -62.70 4.87 -43.20
C ALA A 22 -63.31 4.94 -41.80
N GLY A 23 -63.22 6.14 -41.18
CA GLY A 23 -64.24 6.79 -40.40
C GLY A 23 -63.73 7.65 -39.24
N PRO A 24 -64.04 8.96 -39.15
CA PRO A 24 -63.56 9.86 -38.14
C PRO A 24 -64.46 9.89 -36.89
N ALA A 25 -63.90 9.64 -35.74
CA ALA A 25 -64.52 10.01 -34.45
C ALA A 25 -63.53 10.80 -33.60
N LEU A 26 -63.84 12.07 -33.45
CA LEU A 26 -63.17 13.00 -32.54
C LEU A 26 -63.40 12.55 -31.10
N LEU A 27 -62.33 12.14 -30.41
CA LEU A 27 -62.26 12.10 -28.96
C LEU A 27 -60.99 12.83 -28.55
N ALA A 28 -61.18 14.03 -28.02
CA ALA A 28 -60.12 14.80 -27.36
C ALA A 28 -59.80 14.15 -26.02
N GLY A 29 -58.78 13.29 -26.01
CA GLY A 29 -58.20 12.75 -24.78
C GLY A 29 -56.98 13.58 -24.39
N ALA A 30 -57.08 14.31 -23.30
CA ALA A 30 -55.95 15.04 -22.68
C ALA A 30 -54.92 14.04 -22.20
N ILE A 31 -53.82 13.91 -22.93
CA ILE A 31 -52.63 13.16 -22.46
C ILE A 31 -51.87 14.14 -21.52
N ALA A 32 -52.10 13.97 -20.21
CA ALA A 32 -51.24 14.55 -19.19
C ALA A 32 -49.86 13.82 -19.27
N LEU A 33 -48.90 14.44 -19.95
CA LEU A 33 -47.48 14.04 -19.85
C LEU A 33 -47.01 14.31 -18.42
N LEU A 34 -47.05 13.29 -17.58
CA LEU A 34 -46.26 13.25 -16.37
C LEU A 34 -44.78 13.18 -16.79
N ALA A 35 -44.13 14.33 -16.91
CA ALA A 35 -42.71 14.46 -16.99
C ALA A 35 -42.13 13.99 -15.63
N PHE A 36 -41.87 12.72 -15.48
CA PHE A 36 -40.96 12.24 -14.46
C PHE A 36 -39.59 12.84 -14.80
N GLY A 37 -39.30 13.95 -14.16
CA GLY A 37 -37.95 14.50 -14.16
C GLY A 37 -37.03 13.46 -13.50
N VAL A 38 -36.30 12.71 -14.32
CA VAL A 38 -35.15 11.96 -13.85
C VAL A 38 -34.14 13.01 -13.39
N ALA A 39 -34.18 13.33 -12.10
CA ALA A 39 -33.11 14.10 -11.49
C ALA A 39 -31.80 13.34 -11.79
N PRO A 40 -30.75 14.00 -12.35
CA PRO A 40 -29.49 13.34 -12.54
C PRO A 40 -29.08 12.82 -11.16
N ALA A 41 -28.84 11.50 -11.04
CA ALA A 41 -28.28 10.93 -9.83
C ALA A 41 -26.98 11.69 -9.57
N ALA A 42 -26.97 12.53 -8.52
CA ALA A 42 -25.78 13.22 -8.10
C ALA A 42 -24.72 12.14 -7.89
N SER A 43 -23.65 12.15 -8.70
CA SER A 43 -22.52 11.27 -8.50
C SER A 43 -22.09 11.45 -7.05
N ALA A 44 -22.13 10.37 -6.25
CA ALA A 44 -21.71 10.45 -4.86
C ALA A 44 -20.31 11.05 -4.82
N GLU A 45 -20.14 12.06 -3.96
CA GLU A 45 -18.82 12.68 -3.77
C GLU A 45 -17.83 11.59 -3.35
N ARG A 46 -16.61 11.64 -3.86
CA ARG A 46 -15.63 10.58 -3.72
C ARG A 46 -14.34 11.11 -3.15
N ILE A 47 -13.74 10.38 -2.22
CA ILE A 47 -12.37 10.62 -1.76
C ILE A 47 -11.44 9.55 -2.29
N GLN A 48 -10.34 9.95 -2.92
CA GLN A 48 -9.28 9.06 -3.37
C GLN A 48 -8.04 9.21 -2.50
N VAL A 49 -7.58 8.12 -1.90
CA VAL A 49 -6.45 8.11 -0.96
C VAL A 49 -5.35 7.21 -1.52
N ALA A 50 -4.19 7.79 -1.80
CA ALA A 50 -2.98 7.02 -2.09
C ALA A 50 -2.23 6.75 -0.79
N TYR A 51 -1.84 5.49 -0.54
CA TYR A 51 -1.21 5.10 0.72
C TYR A 51 -0.14 4.02 0.53
N ALA A 52 0.83 3.97 1.46
CA ALA A 52 1.78 2.87 1.55
C ALA A 52 1.05 1.53 1.62
N GLY A 53 1.34 0.60 0.71
CA GLY A 53 0.58 -0.64 0.52
C GLY A 53 0.49 -1.52 1.78
N SER A 54 1.46 -1.40 2.70
CA SER A 54 1.43 -2.03 4.03
C SER A 54 0.23 -1.61 4.89
N MET A 55 -0.43 -0.50 4.57
CA MET A 55 -1.66 -0.06 5.23
C MET A 55 -2.94 -0.61 4.57
N GLY A 56 -2.85 -1.39 3.50
CA GLY A 56 -4.00 -1.80 2.69
C GLY A 56 -5.15 -2.38 3.51
N VAL A 57 -4.87 -3.31 4.43
CA VAL A 57 -5.92 -3.93 5.26
C VAL A 57 -6.63 -2.88 6.12
N VAL A 58 -5.92 -2.03 6.85
CA VAL A 58 -6.55 -1.04 7.74
C VAL A 58 -7.22 0.09 6.95
N MET A 59 -6.64 0.51 5.82
CA MET A 59 -7.22 1.57 4.99
C MET A 59 -8.49 1.11 4.30
N ASP A 60 -8.47 -0.07 3.64
CA ASP A 60 -9.58 -0.51 2.79
C ASP A 60 -10.68 -1.25 3.54
N ARG A 61 -10.38 -1.80 4.72
CA ARG A 61 -11.37 -2.57 5.51
C ARG A 61 -11.88 -1.87 6.76
N ALA A 62 -11.20 -0.82 7.22
CA ALA A 62 -11.57 -0.11 8.44
C ALA A 62 -11.66 1.41 8.25
N LEU A 63 -10.56 2.12 8.11
CA LEU A 63 -10.51 3.59 8.12
C LEU A 63 -11.26 4.21 6.95
N GLY A 64 -11.01 3.76 5.72
CA GLY A 64 -11.68 4.29 4.52
C GLY A 64 -13.19 4.10 4.55
N PRO A 65 -13.70 2.86 4.77
CA PRO A 65 -15.14 2.60 4.88
C PRO A 65 -15.81 3.34 6.04
N ALA A 66 -15.16 3.49 7.19
CA ALA A 66 -15.71 4.25 8.32
C ALA A 66 -15.88 5.74 7.94
N PHE A 67 -14.83 6.37 7.40
CA PHE A 67 -14.91 7.75 6.94
C PHE A 67 -15.97 7.94 5.85
N ALA A 68 -16.02 7.03 4.87
CA ALA A 68 -16.98 7.09 3.76
C ALA A 68 -18.43 7.07 4.26
N ARG A 69 -18.73 6.16 5.17
CA ARG A 69 -20.07 6.06 5.80
C ARG A 69 -20.43 7.33 6.57
N ASP A 70 -19.51 7.83 7.40
CA ASP A 70 -19.77 8.95 8.31
C ASP A 70 -19.90 10.29 7.55
N ASN A 71 -19.35 10.38 6.33
CA ASN A 71 -19.43 11.56 5.47
C ASN A 71 -20.35 11.39 4.23
N SER A 72 -21.00 10.24 4.07
CA SER A 72 -21.86 9.92 2.92
C SER A 72 -21.16 10.05 1.56
N VAL A 73 -19.88 9.63 1.47
CA VAL A 73 -19.05 9.68 0.28
C VAL A 73 -18.58 8.29 -0.13
N ALA A 74 -18.10 8.14 -1.37
CA ALA A 74 -17.39 6.92 -1.79
C ALA A 74 -15.90 7.01 -1.40
N TYR A 75 -15.31 5.88 -0.97
CA TYR A 75 -13.86 5.75 -0.71
C TYR A 75 -13.20 4.95 -1.83
N GLU A 76 -12.06 5.43 -2.29
CA GLU A 76 -11.20 4.75 -3.26
C GLU A 76 -9.76 4.76 -2.76
N GLY A 77 -9.18 3.58 -2.55
CA GLY A 77 -7.82 3.38 -2.08
C GLY A 77 -6.85 3.03 -3.20
N ILE A 78 -5.64 3.60 -3.18
CA ILE A 78 -4.52 3.24 -4.06
C ILE A 78 -3.34 2.85 -3.18
N GLY A 79 -3.17 1.54 -2.96
CA GLY A 79 -2.08 0.98 -2.14
C GLY A 79 -0.91 0.51 -2.99
N GLN A 80 0.27 1.14 -2.84
CA GLN A 80 1.52 0.76 -3.52
C GLN A 80 2.75 1.22 -2.70
N GLY A 81 3.97 0.91 -3.18
CA GLY A 81 5.19 1.44 -2.61
C GLY A 81 5.21 2.97 -2.61
N ALA A 82 5.44 3.58 -1.45
CA ALA A 82 5.20 5.01 -1.23
C ALA A 82 6.12 5.92 -2.05
N TYR A 83 7.36 5.53 -2.35
CA TYR A 83 8.23 6.27 -3.26
C TYR A 83 7.71 6.25 -4.70
N GLY A 84 7.16 5.10 -5.13
CA GLY A 84 6.50 4.97 -6.43
C GLY A 84 5.31 5.90 -6.55
N LEU A 85 4.41 5.88 -5.54
CA LEU A 85 3.25 6.78 -5.48
C LEU A 85 3.65 8.26 -5.49
N ALA A 86 4.65 8.66 -4.71
CA ALA A 86 5.13 10.04 -4.69
C ALA A 86 5.58 10.50 -6.09
N ARG A 87 6.31 9.64 -6.83
CA ARG A 87 6.71 9.95 -8.21
C ARG A 87 5.53 10.04 -9.17
N LEU A 88 4.53 9.14 -9.06
CA LEU A 88 3.31 9.19 -9.86
C LEU A 88 2.50 10.48 -9.60
N ILE A 89 2.45 10.94 -8.35
CA ILE A 89 1.82 12.23 -7.98
C ILE A 89 2.59 13.40 -8.58
N VAL A 90 3.91 13.44 -8.42
CA VAL A 90 4.75 14.52 -8.96
C VAL A 90 4.67 14.58 -10.50
N SER A 91 4.66 13.44 -11.18
CA SER A 91 4.49 13.36 -12.64
C SER A 91 3.03 13.56 -13.10
N ARG A 92 2.09 13.76 -12.16
CA ARG A 92 0.65 13.94 -12.41
C ARG A 92 -0.03 12.77 -13.12
N GLN A 93 0.53 11.57 -13.02
CA GLN A 93 -0.08 10.35 -13.54
C GLN A 93 -1.24 9.89 -12.67
N ILE A 94 -1.21 10.22 -11.37
CA ILE A 94 -2.35 10.09 -10.46
C ILE A 94 -2.59 11.43 -9.73
N ARG A 95 -3.83 11.65 -9.32
CA ARG A 95 -4.23 12.87 -8.60
C ARG A 95 -5.17 12.52 -7.45
N PRO A 96 -4.67 11.87 -6.39
CA PRO A 96 -5.49 11.58 -5.22
C PRO A 96 -5.78 12.84 -4.40
N ASP A 97 -6.72 12.73 -3.45
CA ASP A 97 -7.01 13.79 -2.49
C ASP A 97 -5.99 13.81 -1.35
N VAL A 98 -5.61 12.63 -0.87
CA VAL A 98 -4.72 12.45 0.27
C VAL A 98 -3.59 11.49 -0.08
N PHE A 99 -2.40 11.75 0.44
CA PHE A 99 -1.28 10.83 0.42
C PHE A 99 -0.91 10.41 1.84
N VAL A 100 -0.74 9.09 2.05
CA VAL A 100 -0.29 8.50 3.31
C VAL A 100 0.96 7.67 3.05
N SER A 101 2.04 7.99 3.72
CA SER A 101 3.33 7.31 3.57
C SER A 101 3.86 6.81 4.89
N ILE A 102 4.68 5.78 4.84
CA ILE A 102 5.60 5.44 5.92
C ILE A 102 6.95 6.09 5.63
N THR A 103 7.65 6.54 6.67
CA THR A 103 8.87 7.35 6.67
C THR A 103 8.70 8.75 6.07
N PRO A 104 9.56 9.71 6.44
CA PRO A 104 9.54 11.07 5.89
C PRO A 104 9.89 11.16 4.40
N GLY A 105 10.73 10.27 3.86
CA GLY A 105 11.31 10.38 2.53
C GLY A 105 10.29 10.67 1.41
N PRO A 106 9.24 9.85 1.20
CA PRO A 106 8.23 10.11 0.18
C PRO A 106 7.47 11.43 0.38
N MET A 107 7.26 11.85 1.65
CA MET A 107 6.63 13.13 1.96
C MET A 107 7.55 14.31 1.61
N LYS A 108 8.85 14.21 1.87
CA LYS A 108 9.84 15.24 1.51
C LYS A 108 9.83 15.52 0.01
N ILE A 109 9.75 14.48 -0.84
CA ILE A 109 9.61 14.65 -2.29
C ILE A 109 8.41 15.55 -2.64
N LEU A 110 7.26 15.32 -2.01
CA LEU A 110 6.05 16.12 -2.27
C LEU A 110 6.14 17.54 -1.69
N LEU A 111 6.78 17.71 -0.53
CA LEU A 111 7.06 19.03 0.07
C LEU A 111 7.95 19.88 -0.83
N GLU A 112 9.08 19.34 -1.27
CA GLU A 112 10.05 20.01 -2.15
C GLU A 112 9.45 20.40 -3.51
N LYS A 113 8.53 19.61 -4.02
CA LYS A 113 7.82 19.87 -5.28
C LYS A 113 6.54 20.71 -5.12
N GLY A 114 6.19 21.10 -3.89
CA GLY A 114 5.02 21.93 -3.60
C GLY A 114 3.66 21.23 -3.75
N PHE A 115 3.64 19.89 -3.75
CA PHE A 115 2.39 19.11 -3.81
C PHE A 115 1.70 19.01 -2.45
N ILE A 116 2.42 19.16 -1.35
CA ILE A 116 1.87 19.29 0.01
C ILE A 116 2.58 20.45 0.73
N ARG A 117 1.94 20.99 1.77
CA ARG A 117 2.53 22.04 2.63
C ARG A 117 3.10 21.48 3.91
N GLU A 118 2.43 20.45 4.44
CA GLU A 118 2.82 19.78 5.66
C GLU A 118 2.30 18.34 5.66
N ALA A 119 2.97 17.46 6.41
CA ALA A 119 2.54 16.10 6.62
C ALA A 119 2.52 15.80 8.13
N TYR A 120 1.43 15.18 8.58
CA TYR A 120 1.16 14.92 9.99
C TYR A 120 1.45 13.47 10.37
N PRO A 121 2.15 13.20 11.49
CA PRO A 121 2.30 11.85 11.99
C PRO A 121 0.94 11.30 12.44
N ILE A 122 0.60 10.07 12.02
CA ILE A 122 -0.68 9.42 12.32
C ILE A 122 -0.53 8.09 13.07
N ALA A 123 0.59 7.40 12.88
CA ALA A 123 0.88 6.11 13.50
C ALA A 123 2.38 5.82 13.47
N SER A 124 2.81 4.72 14.11
CA SER A 124 4.16 4.17 13.99
C SER A 124 4.11 2.64 13.85
N THR A 125 5.23 2.05 13.46
CA THR A 125 5.39 0.60 13.40
C THR A 125 6.86 0.22 13.63
N GLU A 126 7.19 -1.06 13.42
CA GLU A 126 8.55 -1.60 13.53
C GLU A 126 8.80 -2.67 12.46
N MET A 127 10.05 -2.85 12.09
CA MET A 127 10.46 -3.95 11.22
C MET A 127 10.41 -5.27 11.97
N VAL A 128 9.87 -6.29 11.31
CA VAL A 128 9.84 -7.67 11.77
C VAL A 128 10.17 -8.61 10.61
N ILE A 129 10.47 -9.88 10.91
CA ILE A 129 10.56 -10.93 9.91
C ILE A 129 9.32 -11.81 10.02
N ALA A 130 8.39 -11.67 9.07
CA ALA A 130 7.24 -12.55 8.95
C ALA A 130 7.68 -13.93 8.43
N TYR A 131 6.97 -15.00 8.80
CA TYR A 131 7.29 -16.31 8.28
C TYR A 131 6.05 -17.21 8.08
N ASN A 132 6.20 -18.21 7.23
CA ASN A 132 5.16 -19.19 6.98
C ASN A 132 5.21 -20.30 8.05
N PRO A 133 4.19 -20.43 8.93
CA PRO A 133 4.19 -21.43 10.00
C PRO A 133 3.99 -22.86 9.50
N ARG A 134 3.72 -23.08 8.21
CA ARG A 134 3.50 -24.39 7.60
C ARG A 134 4.57 -24.75 6.56
N GLY A 135 5.59 -23.90 6.42
CA GLY A 135 6.69 -24.11 5.49
C GLY A 135 7.71 -25.12 6.01
N ARG A 136 8.61 -25.56 5.14
CA ARG A 136 9.69 -26.51 5.48
C ARG A 136 10.69 -25.97 6.52
N PHE A 137 10.75 -24.65 6.72
CA PHE A 137 11.59 -23.99 7.71
C PHE A 137 10.81 -23.51 8.95
N ALA A 138 9.53 -23.91 9.09
CA ALA A 138 8.68 -23.45 10.19
C ALA A 138 9.31 -23.71 11.58
N GLN A 139 9.84 -24.90 11.81
CA GLN A 139 10.45 -25.25 13.09
C GLN A 139 11.66 -24.35 13.42
N GLN A 140 12.51 -24.05 12.44
CA GLN A 140 13.68 -23.18 12.62
C GLN A 140 13.26 -21.73 12.86
N LEU A 141 12.22 -21.26 12.15
CA LEU A 141 11.67 -19.90 12.28
C LEU A 141 10.92 -19.74 13.61
N ASP A 142 10.16 -20.74 14.07
CA ASP A 142 9.56 -20.79 15.42
C ASP A 142 10.63 -20.75 16.53
N ALA A 143 11.73 -21.49 16.34
CA ALA A 143 12.85 -21.44 17.27
C ALA A 143 13.50 -20.04 17.31
N ALA A 144 13.60 -19.37 16.17
CA ALA A 144 14.07 -17.99 16.10
C ALA A 144 13.09 -17.01 16.76
N ALA A 145 11.79 -17.15 16.51
CA ALA A 145 10.75 -16.30 17.10
C ALA A 145 10.69 -16.42 18.63
N SER A 146 11.00 -17.61 19.16
CA SER A 146 11.10 -17.87 20.60
C SER A 146 12.47 -17.57 21.22
N GLY A 147 13.42 -17.03 20.46
CA GLY A 147 14.77 -16.70 20.92
C GLY A 147 15.70 -17.90 21.16
N LYS A 148 15.29 -19.10 20.78
CA LYS A 148 16.09 -20.33 20.94
C LYS A 148 17.19 -20.48 19.89
N ARG A 149 17.12 -19.70 18.82
CA ARG A 149 18.09 -19.67 17.73
C ARG A 149 18.24 -18.25 17.21
N PRO A 150 19.45 -17.80 16.84
CA PRO A 150 19.63 -16.51 16.18
C PRO A 150 18.86 -16.45 14.85
N TRP A 151 17.97 -15.48 14.71
CA TRP A 151 17.12 -15.34 13.53
C TRP A 151 17.92 -15.15 12.24
N TYR A 152 19.01 -14.42 12.32
CA TYR A 152 19.86 -14.14 11.17
C TYR A 152 20.61 -15.38 10.66
N GLU A 153 20.89 -16.36 11.52
CA GLU A 153 21.40 -17.67 11.08
C GLU A 153 20.34 -18.47 10.33
N VAL A 154 19.06 -18.35 10.75
CA VAL A 154 17.96 -19.04 10.06
C VAL A 154 17.75 -18.46 8.67
N LEU A 155 17.82 -17.13 8.50
CA LEU A 155 17.65 -16.50 7.19
C LEU A 155 18.77 -16.82 6.20
N THR A 156 19.94 -17.28 6.67
CA THR A 156 21.06 -17.72 5.80
C THR A 156 21.06 -19.21 5.50
N LEU A 157 20.04 -19.96 5.92
CA LEU A 157 19.96 -21.41 5.63
C LEU A 157 19.82 -21.67 4.12
N PRO A 158 20.56 -22.65 3.58
CA PRO A 158 20.49 -23.01 2.17
C PRO A 158 19.07 -23.33 1.71
N GLY A 159 18.63 -22.64 0.67
CA GLY A 159 17.33 -22.84 0.06
C GLY A 159 16.15 -22.22 0.81
N LEU A 160 16.36 -21.42 1.87
CA LEU A 160 15.32 -20.59 2.44
C LEU A 160 14.95 -19.48 1.43
N ARG A 161 13.65 -19.35 1.14
CA ARG A 161 13.11 -18.34 0.21
C ARG A 161 12.70 -17.12 1.01
N PHE A 162 13.54 -16.08 0.98
CA PHE A 162 13.27 -14.80 1.62
C PHE A 162 12.66 -13.83 0.62
N GLY A 163 11.62 -13.09 1.04
CA GLY A 163 10.97 -12.07 0.24
C GLY A 163 11.10 -10.67 0.85
N ARG A 164 11.20 -9.65 0.00
CA ARG A 164 11.21 -8.23 0.35
C ARG A 164 10.61 -7.40 -0.77
N THR A 165 10.36 -6.12 -0.52
CA THR A 165 9.93 -5.20 -1.58
C THR A 165 11.12 -4.54 -2.29
N ASP A 166 10.84 -3.87 -3.40
CA ASP A 166 11.83 -3.17 -4.22
C ASP A 166 12.27 -1.85 -3.53
N PRO A 167 13.56 -1.70 -3.15
CA PRO A 167 14.04 -0.50 -2.48
C PRO A 167 13.97 0.76 -3.37
N ALA A 168 13.91 0.62 -4.70
CA ALA A 168 13.81 1.76 -5.60
C ALA A 168 12.44 2.45 -5.53
N VAL A 169 11.38 1.73 -5.14
CA VAL A 169 10.00 2.24 -5.15
C VAL A 169 9.30 2.15 -3.80
N ASP A 170 9.86 1.39 -2.84
CA ASP A 170 9.17 1.07 -1.59
C ASP A 170 10.08 1.25 -0.37
N PRO A 171 9.64 2.02 0.65
CA PRO A 171 10.37 2.18 1.91
C PRO A 171 10.65 0.86 2.63
N GLN A 172 9.78 -0.16 2.58
CA GLN A 172 10.02 -1.44 3.24
C GLN A 172 11.26 -2.14 2.69
N GLY A 173 11.47 -2.08 1.35
CA GLY A 173 12.67 -2.61 0.71
C GLY A 173 13.96 -1.92 1.18
N ARG A 174 13.92 -0.61 1.44
CA ARG A 174 15.02 0.15 2.05
C ARG A 174 15.21 -0.23 3.51
N ASN A 175 14.11 -0.30 4.26
CA ASN A 175 14.15 -0.52 5.70
C ASN A 175 14.68 -1.91 6.09
N ILE A 176 14.42 -2.95 5.30
CA ILE A 176 15.04 -4.26 5.57
C ILE A 176 16.55 -4.26 5.31
N ILE A 177 17.03 -3.47 4.34
CA ILE A 177 18.48 -3.29 4.12
C ILE A 177 19.10 -2.61 5.35
N PHE A 178 18.52 -1.50 5.83
CA PHE A 178 18.99 -0.84 7.05
C PHE A 178 18.95 -1.76 8.26
N THR A 179 17.86 -2.52 8.43
CA THR A 179 17.72 -3.50 9.52
C THR A 179 18.89 -4.49 9.53
N LEU A 180 19.27 -5.01 8.37
CA LEU A 180 20.37 -5.97 8.27
C LEU A 180 21.75 -5.33 8.45
N LEU A 181 21.98 -4.11 7.92
CA LEU A 181 23.19 -3.35 8.16
C LEU A 181 23.38 -2.97 9.65
N LEU A 182 22.28 -2.63 10.33
CA LEU A 182 22.29 -2.41 11.78
C LEU A 182 22.52 -3.71 12.55
N ALA A 183 21.93 -4.82 12.09
CA ALA A 183 22.13 -6.15 12.67
C ALA A 183 23.57 -6.64 12.56
N GLU A 184 24.29 -6.35 11.46
CA GLU A 184 25.73 -6.60 11.34
C GLU A 184 26.52 -5.99 12.51
N ARG A 185 26.21 -4.73 12.84
CA ARG A 185 26.85 -4.02 13.95
C ARG A 185 26.40 -4.54 15.32
N TYR A 186 25.11 -4.73 15.49
CA TYR A 186 24.52 -5.13 16.76
C TYR A 186 24.95 -6.54 17.20
N TYR A 187 24.99 -7.48 16.26
CA TYR A 187 25.37 -8.88 16.51
C TYR A 187 26.84 -9.19 16.21
N HIS A 188 27.65 -8.21 15.79
CA HIS A 188 29.02 -8.42 15.33
C HIS A 188 29.11 -9.49 14.23
N ALA A 189 28.16 -9.50 13.31
CA ALA A 189 28.00 -10.48 12.24
C ALA A 189 28.28 -9.85 10.87
N PRO A 190 29.54 -9.70 10.44
CA PRO A 190 29.90 -9.02 9.21
C PRO A 190 29.31 -9.70 7.99
N ASP A 191 28.99 -8.90 6.96
CA ASP A 191 28.42 -9.32 5.68
C ASP A 191 27.04 -10.04 5.81
N LEU A 192 26.32 -9.80 6.90
CA LEU A 192 25.01 -10.40 7.11
C LEU A 192 23.99 -9.92 6.06
N ALA A 193 23.99 -8.65 5.72
CA ALA A 193 23.12 -8.08 4.69
C ALA A 193 23.39 -8.75 3.34
N GLY A 194 24.64 -8.89 2.93
CA GLY A 194 25.03 -9.57 1.70
C GLY A 194 24.62 -11.04 1.67
N ARG A 195 24.80 -11.76 2.78
CA ARG A 195 24.44 -13.18 2.89
C ARG A 195 22.93 -13.43 2.84
N VAL A 196 22.11 -12.53 3.39
CA VAL A 196 20.64 -12.67 3.42
C VAL A 196 20.02 -12.14 2.12
N LEU A 197 20.45 -10.97 1.67
CA LEU A 197 19.81 -10.26 0.55
C LEU A 197 20.48 -10.53 -0.80
N GLY A 198 21.77 -10.86 -0.80
CA GLY A 198 22.57 -10.79 -2.02
C GLY A 198 22.72 -9.33 -2.50
N PRO A 199 22.70 -9.09 -3.81
CA PRO A 199 22.69 -7.72 -4.35
C PRO A 199 21.46 -6.94 -3.87
N ILE A 200 21.58 -5.60 -3.78
CA ILE A 200 20.48 -4.71 -3.38
C ILE A 200 19.26 -4.91 -4.30
N GLU A 201 19.48 -5.09 -5.59
CA GLU A 201 18.44 -5.29 -6.60
C GLU A 201 18.27 -6.76 -6.98
N ASN A 202 18.25 -7.65 -6.00
CA ASN A 202 18.08 -9.09 -6.22
C ASN A 202 16.64 -9.43 -6.66
N PRO A 203 16.40 -9.70 -7.96
CA PRO A 203 15.05 -9.91 -8.49
C PRO A 203 14.38 -11.18 -7.95
N SER A 204 15.15 -12.14 -7.45
CA SER A 204 14.59 -13.38 -6.85
C SER A 204 13.90 -13.16 -5.51
N GLN A 205 14.18 -12.03 -4.86
CA GLN A 205 13.61 -11.66 -3.55
C GLN A 205 12.62 -10.51 -3.63
N ILE A 206 12.54 -9.81 -4.76
CA ILE A 206 11.76 -8.58 -4.90
C ILE A 206 10.35 -8.90 -5.37
N PHE A 207 9.36 -8.46 -4.59
CA PHE A 207 7.93 -8.58 -4.86
C PHE A 207 7.24 -7.24 -4.60
N SER A 208 6.06 -7.03 -5.19
CA SER A 208 5.26 -5.85 -4.88
C SER A 208 4.76 -5.90 -3.43
N GLU A 209 4.66 -4.73 -2.79
CA GLU A 209 4.20 -4.63 -1.39
C GLU A 209 2.84 -5.32 -1.18
N GLY A 210 1.88 -5.12 -2.09
CA GLY A 210 0.56 -5.73 -1.99
C GLY A 210 0.53 -7.25 -2.17
N SER A 211 1.58 -7.87 -2.72
CA SER A 211 1.63 -9.33 -2.95
C SER A 211 2.58 -10.08 -2.01
N LEU A 212 3.49 -9.40 -1.33
CA LEU A 212 4.56 -10.03 -0.56
C LEU A 212 4.03 -10.95 0.54
N LEU A 213 3.15 -10.46 1.41
CA LEU A 213 2.60 -11.25 2.51
C LEU A 213 1.64 -12.34 2.01
N SER A 214 0.85 -12.08 0.97
CA SER A 214 -0.01 -13.11 0.36
C SER A 214 0.79 -14.26 -0.24
N ARG A 215 1.98 -13.98 -0.82
CA ARG A 215 2.90 -15.03 -1.29
C ARG A 215 3.49 -15.85 -0.14
N LEU A 216 3.76 -15.20 0.99
CA LEU A 216 4.17 -15.88 2.21
C LEU A 216 3.07 -16.80 2.73
N GLU A 217 1.82 -16.32 2.82
CA GLU A 217 0.64 -17.10 3.19
C GLU A 217 0.44 -18.32 2.28
N ALA A 218 0.60 -18.13 0.97
CA ALA A 218 0.48 -19.17 -0.03
C ALA A 218 1.65 -20.18 -0.05
N GLY A 219 2.67 -20.01 0.80
CA GLY A 219 3.83 -20.89 0.87
C GLY A 219 4.82 -20.76 -0.29
N GLN A 220 4.74 -19.68 -1.05
CA GLN A 220 5.72 -19.37 -2.10
C GLN A 220 7.03 -18.84 -1.51
N LEU A 221 6.97 -18.28 -0.31
CA LEU A 221 8.09 -17.81 0.50
C LEU A 221 8.10 -18.53 1.84
N ASP A 222 9.26 -18.62 2.46
CA ASP A 222 9.44 -19.21 3.79
C ASP A 222 9.50 -18.11 4.86
N ALA A 223 10.11 -16.96 4.54
CA ALA A 223 10.14 -15.76 5.36
C ALA A 223 10.10 -14.50 4.48
N ALA A 224 9.69 -13.38 5.07
CA ALA A 224 9.65 -12.09 4.38
C ALA A 224 9.92 -10.95 5.36
N SER A 225 10.49 -9.85 4.87
CA SER A 225 10.47 -8.59 5.59
C SER A 225 9.04 -8.08 5.75
N GLY A 226 8.75 -7.41 6.85
CA GLY A 226 7.42 -6.83 7.06
C GLY A 226 7.43 -5.75 8.13
N TYR A 227 6.41 -4.91 8.10
CA TYR A 227 6.07 -4.07 9.23
C TYR A 227 5.15 -4.84 10.17
N ARG A 228 5.39 -4.77 11.48
CA ARG A 228 4.58 -5.47 12.48
C ARG A 228 3.08 -5.25 12.29
N SER A 229 2.66 -4.02 12.02
CA SER A 229 1.27 -3.67 11.77
C SER A 229 0.66 -4.43 10.60
N ALA A 230 1.37 -4.50 9.46
CA ALA A 230 0.91 -5.23 8.28
C ALA A 230 0.87 -6.74 8.55
N VAL A 231 1.92 -7.30 9.16
CA VAL A 231 2.03 -8.73 9.45
C VAL A 231 0.92 -9.19 10.41
N LEU A 232 0.62 -8.41 11.45
CA LEU A 232 -0.50 -8.66 12.37
C LEU A 232 -1.84 -8.60 11.66
N SER A 233 -2.05 -7.62 10.78
CA SER A 233 -3.29 -7.48 9.99
C SER A 233 -3.54 -8.66 9.06
N HIS A 234 -2.48 -9.39 8.66
CA HIS A 234 -2.54 -10.63 7.89
C HIS A 234 -2.63 -11.89 8.75
N GLY A 235 -2.56 -11.76 10.09
CA GLY A 235 -2.59 -12.91 11.00
C GLY A 235 -1.37 -13.83 10.89
N LEU A 236 -0.24 -13.31 10.40
CA LEU A 236 0.99 -14.07 10.23
C LEU A 236 1.85 -14.03 11.49
N PRO A 237 2.56 -15.12 11.83
CA PRO A 237 3.59 -15.12 12.86
C PRO A 237 4.81 -14.33 12.37
N PHE A 238 5.58 -13.82 13.33
CA PHE A 238 6.79 -13.06 13.03
C PHE A 238 7.85 -13.21 14.13
N ILE A 239 9.07 -12.93 13.75
CA ILE A 239 10.21 -12.76 14.63
C ILE A 239 10.31 -11.28 14.98
N ALA A 240 10.16 -10.94 16.26
CA ALA A 240 10.39 -9.61 16.78
C ALA A 240 11.89 -9.29 16.76
N LEU A 241 12.24 -8.06 16.41
CA LEU A 241 13.61 -7.59 16.35
C LEU A 241 13.87 -6.57 17.45
N PRO A 242 15.10 -6.50 18.02
CA PRO A 242 15.47 -5.46 18.98
C PRO A 242 15.27 -4.04 18.45
N ALA A 243 15.00 -3.08 19.35
CA ALA A 243 14.76 -1.68 18.98
C ALA A 243 15.93 -1.06 18.21
N GLU A 244 17.16 -1.52 18.47
CA GLU A 244 18.38 -1.10 17.81
C GLU A 244 18.42 -1.39 16.31
N ILE A 245 17.59 -2.34 15.85
CA ILE A 245 17.58 -2.75 14.43
C ILE A 245 16.21 -2.71 13.76
N ASN A 246 15.11 -2.57 14.54
CA ASN A 246 13.75 -2.58 14.02
C ASN A 246 13.21 -1.20 13.60
N LEU A 247 14.00 -0.15 13.73
CA LEU A 247 13.70 1.23 13.35
C LEU A 247 12.48 1.85 14.05
N SER A 248 12.07 1.34 15.22
CA SER A 248 10.88 1.84 15.92
C SER A 248 11.17 3.00 16.90
N ASP A 249 12.40 3.15 17.38
CA ASP A 249 12.75 4.12 18.41
C ASP A 249 13.41 5.38 17.85
N ALA A 250 12.62 6.46 17.78
CA ALA A 250 13.11 7.74 17.29
C ALA A 250 14.30 8.32 18.09
N ARG A 251 14.52 7.87 19.35
CA ARG A 251 15.67 8.30 20.17
C ARG A 251 17.00 7.74 19.64
N LEU A 252 16.93 6.65 18.89
CA LEU A 252 18.09 6.01 18.26
C LEU A 252 18.43 6.59 16.88
N ALA A 253 17.64 7.52 16.34
CA ALA A 253 17.79 8.04 14.99
C ALA A 253 19.21 8.54 14.72
N ASP A 254 19.65 9.57 15.45
CA ASP A 254 20.92 10.25 15.20
C ASP A 254 22.14 9.48 15.78
N SER A 255 21.94 8.72 16.87
CA SER A 255 23.03 8.06 17.57
C SER A 255 23.38 6.67 17.05
N TRP A 256 22.41 5.98 16.44
CA TRP A 256 22.54 4.58 16.05
C TRP A 256 22.06 4.30 14.63
N TYR A 257 20.82 4.68 14.24
CA TYR A 257 20.27 4.36 12.93
C TYR A 257 21.02 5.06 11.81
N ASP A 258 21.47 6.30 12.00
CA ASP A 258 22.25 7.05 11.01
C ASP A 258 23.59 6.39 10.65
N ARG A 259 24.02 5.38 11.39
CA ARG A 259 25.21 4.57 11.08
C ARG A 259 25.00 3.56 9.95
N ALA A 260 23.77 3.34 9.54
CA ALA A 260 23.43 2.48 8.41
C ALA A 260 23.09 3.33 7.18
N SER A 261 23.86 3.15 6.13
CA SER A 261 23.62 3.78 4.82
C SER A 261 23.98 2.82 3.70
N PHE A 262 23.35 2.99 2.55
CA PHE A 262 23.68 2.28 1.33
C PHE A 262 23.39 3.15 0.12
N THR A 263 24.02 2.86 -1.01
CA THR A 263 23.76 3.56 -2.28
C THR A 263 22.72 2.79 -3.09
N LEU A 264 21.71 3.49 -3.56
CA LEU A 264 20.66 2.98 -4.42
C LEU A 264 20.74 3.65 -5.78
N GLU A 265 20.57 2.87 -6.85
CA GLU A 265 20.35 3.38 -8.19
C GLU A 265 18.84 3.57 -8.40
N LEU A 266 18.43 4.79 -8.72
CA LEU A 266 17.03 5.13 -8.97
C LEU A 266 16.64 4.74 -10.41
N PRO A 267 15.33 4.60 -10.72
CA PRO A 267 14.86 4.27 -12.07
C PRO A 267 15.29 5.24 -13.18
N ASP A 268 15.68 6.47 -12.81
CA ASP A 268 16.22 7.48 -13.74
C ASP A 268 17.76 7.43 -13.88
N GLY A 269 18.40 6.41 -13.30
CA GLY A 269 19.86 6.19 -13.35
C GLY A 269 20.67 7.03 -12.35
N ARG A 270 20.02 7.88 -11.53
CA ARG A 270 20.73 8.60 -10.46
C ARG A 270 21.08 7.65 -9.32
N ARG A 271 22.21 7.89 -8.69
CA ARG A 271 22.65 7.19 -7.49
C ARG A 271 22.48 8.07 -6.29
N GLU A 272 21.75 7.60 -5.31
CA GLU A 272 21.51 8.32 -4.04
C GLU A 272 21.98 7.49 -2.86
N THR A 273 22.60 8.15 -1.86
CA THR A 273 22.90 7.52 -0.57
C THR A 273 21.68 7.64 0.32
N GLU A 274 21.17 6.50 0.70
CA GLU A 274 20.01 6.39 1.58
C GLU A 274 20.46 6.27 3.04
N HIS A 275 19.73 6.93 3.91
CA HIS A 275 19.89 6.89 5.37
C HIS A 275 18.63 6.37 6.04
N SER A 276 18.79 5.67 7.15
CA SER A 276 17.63 5.12 7.85
C SER A 276 16.88 6.20 8.63
N GLU A 277 15.58 6.04 8.73
CA GLU A 277 14.68 6.92 9.46
C GLU A 277 13.73 6.08 10.34
N PRO A 278 13.29 6.61 11.50
CA PRO A 278 12.28 5.93 12.31
C PRO A 278 10.98 5.70 11.56
N LEU A 279 10.32 4.57 11.82
CA LEU A 279 9.12 4.15 11.13
C LEU A 279 7.87 4.86 11.66
N VAL A 280 7.57 5.99 11.06
CA VAL A 280 6.40 6.83 11.35
C VAL A 280 5.57 6.98 10.09
N PHE A 281 4.26 6.74 10.19
CA PHE A 281 3.31 7.01 9.12
C PHE A 281 2.89 8.48 9.17
N TYR A 282 2.89 9.09 7.99
CA TYR A 282 2.49 10.48 7.78
C TYR A 282 1.32 10.57 6.81
N ALA A 283 0.40 11.50 7.05
CA ALA A 283 -0.70 11.82 6.14
C ALA A 283 -0.66 13.30 5.76
N ALA A 284 -0.95 13.57 4.50
CA ALA A 284 -1.00 14.94 3.97
C ALA A 284 -2.14 15.09 2.94
N PRO A 285 -2.91 16.20 2.98
CA PRO A 285 -3.80 16.56 1.89
C PRO A 285 -2.98 17.13 0.74
N LEU A 286 -3.31 16.75 -0.51
CA LEU A 286 -2.62 17.31 -1.67
C LEU A 286 -3.12 18.70 -1.99
N GLN A 287 -2.22 19.61 -2.42
CA GLN A 287 -2.57 20.99 -2.80
C GLN A 287 -3.45 21.06 -4.04
N ASN A 288 -3.34 20.06 -4.91
CA ASN A 288 -4.14 19.89 -6.11
C ASN A 288 -5.24 18.83 -5.97
N ALA A 289 -5.65 18.50 -4.75
CA ALA A 289 -6.70 17.52 -4.49
C ALA A 289 -7.96 17.83 -5.32
N PRO A 290 -8.62 16.83 -5.91
CA PRO A 290 -9.93 17.02 -6.53
C PRO A 290 -10.97 17.56 -5.54
N ASN A 291 -10.93 17.09 -4.28
CA ASN A 291 -11.85 17.47 -3.21
C ASN A 291 -11.10 17.99 -1.97
N PRO A 292 -10.63 19.27 -1.98
CA PRO A 292 -9.78 19.78 -0.90
C PRO A 292 -10.40 19.71 0.50
N SER A 293 -11.71 19.93 0.60
CA SER A 293 -12.44 19.85 1.87
C SER A 293 -12.47 18.43 2.42
N LEU A 294 -12.74 17.42 1.58
CA LEU A 294 -12.70 16.01 1.96
C LEU A 294 -11.28 15.57 2.29
N ALA A 295 -10.28 16.04 1.54
CA ALA A 295 -8.88 15.76 1.82
C ALA A 295 -8.48 16.22 3.23
N ALA A 296 -8.82 17.46 3.58
CA ALA A 296 -8.56 18.01 4.91
C ALA A 296 -9.33 17.25 6.01
N ALA A 297 -10.60 16.93 5.76
CA ALA A 297 -11.44 16.17 6.69
C ALA A 297 -10.87 14.75 6.92
N PHE A 298 -10.41 14.06 5.87
CA PHE A 298 -9.83 12.73 6.01
C PHE A 298 -8.53 12.74 6.82
N VAL A 299 -7.64 13.70 6.58
CA VAL A 299 -6.42 13.85 7.37
C VAL A 299 -6.75 14.18 8.83
N ALA A 300 -7.75 15.02 9.10
CA ALA A 300 -8.23 15.29 10.46
C ALA A 300 -8.80 14.02 11.11
N TYR A 301 -9.59 13.24 10.37
CA TYR A 301 -10.12 11.96 10.82
C TYR A 301 -9.00 10.98 11.19
N LEU A 302 -7.97 10.80 10.36
CA LEU A 302 -6.84 9.91 10.65
C LEU A 302 -6.11 10.27 11.96
N ARG A 303 -6.21 11.51 12.40
CA ARG A 303 -5.64 12.03 13.67
C ARG A 303 -6.61 11.95 14.84
N SER A 304 -7.85 11.54 14.63
CA SER A 304 -8.89 11.46 15.67
C SER A 304 -8.64 10.31 16.65
N PRO A 305 -9.22 10.35 17.85
CA PRO A 305 -9.17 9.23 18.79
C PRO A 305 -9.77 7.94 18.21
N ALA A 306 -10.85 8.04 17.43
CA ALA A 306 -11.50 6.88 16.81
C ALA A 306 -10.59 6.18 15.78
N ALA A 307 -9.93 6.95 14.90
CA ALA A 307 -8.98 6.39 13.94
C ALA A 307 -7.74 5.81 14.63
N ARG A 308 -7.25 6.44 15.69
CA ARG A 308 -6.13 5.90 16.49
C ARG A 308 -6.47 4.56 17.14
N GLU A 309 -7.68 4.40 17.63
CA GLU A 309 -8.14 3.12 18.19
C GLU A 309 -8.21 2.03 17.11
N MET A 310 -8.72 2.36 15.93
CA MET A 310 -8.70 1.44 14.79
C MET A 310 -7.27 1.07 14.38
N LEU A 311 -6.36 2.04 14.32
CA LEU A 311 -4.95 1.78 14.03
C LEU A 311 -4.34 0.86 15.10
N ARG A 312 -4.59 1.13 16.38
CA ARG A 312 -4.07 0.32 17.49
C ARG A 312 -4.58 -1.13 17.43
N SER A 313 -5.86 -1.33 17.14
CA SER A 313 -6.44 -2.68 16.99
C SER A 313 -5.87 -3.47 15.82
N HIS A 314 -5.26 -2.78 14.84
CA HIS A 314 -4.52 -3.38 13.73
C HIS A 314 -2.99 -3.42 13.96
N GLY A 315 -2.53 -3.24 15.19
CA GLY A 315 -1.11 -3.39 15.56
C GLY A 315 -0.22 -2.18 15.27
N TYR A 316 -0.81 -1.03 14.93
CA TYR A 316 -0.05 0.22 14.79
C TYR A 316 0.23 0.82 16.16
N GLY A 317 1.41 1.43 16.30
CA GLY A 317 1.81 2.20 17.49
C GLY A 317 1.33 3.65 17.44
N GLU A 318 1.50 4.34 18.58
CA GLU A 318 1.20 5.77 18.68
C GLU A 318 1.98 6.60 17.65
N PRO A 319 1.42 7.73 17.17
CA PRO A 319 2.12 8.61 16.26
C PRO A 319 3.34 9.23 16.95
N ARG A 320 4.52 8.84 16.49
CA ARG A 320 5.81 9.39 16.95
C ARG A 320 6.37 10.29 15.85
N GLY A 321 7.11 11.31 16.21
CA GLY A 321 7.69 12.23 15.24
C GLY A 321 7.01 13.60 15.22
N LYS A 322 7.62 14.52 14.45
CA LYS A 322 7.14 15.90 14.30
C LYS A 322 6.41 16.05 12.96
N THR A 323 5.52 17.05 12.88
CA THR A 323 4.97 17.47 11.58
C THR A 323 6.10 17.88 10.64
N LEU A 324 6.08 17.37 9.41
CA LEU A 324 7.00 17.75 8.35
C LEU A 324 6.51 19.01 7.64
N ARG A 325 7.41 19.92 7.32
CA ARG A 325 7.13 21.18 6.62
C ARG A 325 8.22 21.51 5.61
#